data_4121bd55a0fc14d7ef34e176d8b5d53c
#
_entry.id   4121bd55a0fc14d7ef34e176d8b5d53c
#
_cell.length_a   1.000
_cell.length_b   1.000
_cell.length_c   1.000
_cell.angle_alpha   90.00
_cell.angle_beta   90.00
_cell.angle_gamma   90.00
#
_symmetry.space_group_name_H-M   'P 1'
#
loop_
_entity.id
_entity.type
_entity.pdbx_description
1 polymer ?
#
loop_
_entity_poly.entity_id
_entity_poly.type
_entity_poly.pdbx_seq_one_letter_code
_entity_poly.pdbx_strand_id
1 'polypeptide(L)'
;MDVSQYLEIFIDESNEHLQNLSDGIMILEKEPDNSDTINEIFRAAHSLKGMAGTMGYKRMQNLTHDMENVFSEVRNGNIKVDSRMVDVLFQCLDAVSYTHLRAHETSLHL
;
A
#
# COMPACT_ATOMS: atom_id res chain seq x y z
N MET A 1 24.36 -1.72 10.40
CA MET A 1 23.02 -1.30 10.88
C MET A 1 22.43 -2.43 11.69
N ASP A 2 21.97 -2.16 12.89
CA ASP A 2 21.34 -3.19 13.70
C ASP A 2 19.86 -3.37 13.30
N VAL A 3 19.24 -4.44 13.82
CA VAL A 3 17.86 -4.80 13.48
C VAL A 3 16.88 -3.71 13.89
N SER A 4 17.11 -3.06 15.04
CA SER A 4 16.23 -1.99 15.54
C SER A 4 16.19 -0.79 14.59
N GLN A 5 17.34 -0.36 14.10
CA GLN A 5 17.43 0.74 13.13
C GLN A 5 16.76 0.37 11.81
N TYR A 6 16.95 -0.86 11.36
CA TYR A 6 16.33 -1.34 10.14
C TYR A 6 14.80 -1.35 10.26
N LEU A 7 14.28 -1.80 11.41
CA LEU A 7 12.84 -1.81 11.68
C LEU A 7 12.26 -0.39 11.74
N GLU A 8 12.97 0.55 12.34
CA GLU A 8 12.52 1.96 12.39
C GLU A 8 12.39 2.53 10.98
N ILE A 9 13.40 2.31 10.15
CA ILE A 9 13.37 2.76 8.74
C ILE A 9 12.20 2.11 8.00
N PHE A 10 11.99 0.81 8.19
CA PHE A 10 10.86 0.11 7.58
C PHE A 10 9.53 0.73 7.99
N ILE A 11 9.33 0.97 9.29
CA ILE A 11 8.07 1.54 9.80
C ILE A 11 7.84 2.94 9.24
N ASP A 12 8.87 3.80 9.25
CA ASP A 12 8.75 5.16 8.76
C ASP A 12 8.44 5.22 7.27
N GLU A 13 9.19 4.47 6.46
CA GLU A 13 9.00 4.46 5.02
C GLU A 13 7.68 3.82 4.62
N SER A 14 7.28 2.74 5.28
CA SER A 14 6.00 2.09 4.97
C SER A 14 4.83 2.96 5.37
N ASN A 15 4.91 3.71 6.47
CA ASN A 15 3.89 4.68 6.85
C ASN A 15 3.73 5.77 5.78
N GLU A 16 4.83 6.24 5.21
CA GLU A 16 4.79 7.22 4.13
C GLU A 16 4.08 6.67 2.89
N HIS A 17 4.40 5.44 2.51
CA HIS A 17 3.73 4.81 1.37
C HIS A 17 2.25 4.55 1.63
N LEU A 18 1.89 4.15 2.84
CA LEU A 18 0.49 3.96 3.22
C LEU A 18 -0.29 5.27 3.15
N GLN A 19 0.32 6.37 3.59
CA GLN A 19 -0.29 7.70 3.50
C GLN A 19 -0.48 8.12 2.05
N ASN A 20 0.53 7.87 1.20
CA ASN A 20 0.44 8.17 -0.23
C ASN A 20 -0.68 7.37 -0.90
N LEU A 21 -0.87 6.11 -0.52
CA LEU A 21 -1.98 5.29 -1.02
C LEU A 21 -3.32 5.89 -0.61
N SER A 22 -3.48 6.24 0.65
CA SER A 22 -4.71 6.82 1.17
C SER A 22 -5.05 8.12 0.45
N ASP A 23 -4.10 9.03 0.36
CA ASP A 23 -4.27 10.32 -0.30
C ASP A 23 -4.61 10.15 -1.79
N GLY A 24 -3.90 9.24 -2.45
CA GLY A 24 -4.11 8.97 -3.87
C GLY A 24 -5.48 8.38 -4.17
N ILE A 25 -5.94 7.45 -3.35
CA ILE A 25 -7.27 6.85 -3.51
C ILE A 25 -8.36 7.92 -3.35
N MET A 26 -8.19 8.84 -2.39
CA MET A 26 -9.13 9.95 -2.20
C MET A 26 -9.16 10.89 -3.41
N ILE A 27 -8.01 11.15 -4.01
CA ILE A 27 -7.95 11.97 -5.23
C ILE A 27 -8.66 11.25 -6.38
N LEU A 28 -8.45 9.95 -6.54
CA LEU A 28 -9.08 9.16 -7.61
C LEU A 28 -10.60 9.09 -7.47
N GLU A 29 -11.13 9.22 -6.25
CA GLU A 29 -12.58 9.30 -6.06
C GLU A 29 -13.18 10.48 -6.83
N LYS A 30 -12.46 11.61 -6.85
CA LYS A 30 -12.89 12.84 -7.52
C LYS A 30 -12.39 12.94 -8.95
N GLU A 31 -11.21 12.39 -9.21
CA GLU A 31 -10.53 12.48 -10.50
C GLU A 31 -10.08 11.09 -10.95
N PRO A 32 -11.02 10.22 -11.38
CA PRO A 32 -10.69 8.82 -11.71
C PRO A 32 -9.67 8.64 -12.84
N ASP A 33 -9.51 9.64 -13.69
CA ASP A 33 -8.60 9.58 -14.84
C ASP A 33 -7.26 10.29 -14.58
N ASN A 34 -6.99 10.69 -13.34
CA ASN A 34 -5.74 11.36 -12.98
C ASN A 34 -4.56 10.39 -13.08
N SER A 35 -3.88 10.39 -14.23
CA SER A 35 -2.82 9.43 -14.51
C SER A 35 -1.61 9.58 -13.60
N ASP A 36 -1.28 10.80 -13.18
CA ASP A 36 -0.16 11.02 -12.25
C ASP A 36 -0.45 10.34 -10.91
N THR A 37 -1.67 10.49 -10.40
CA THR A 37 -2.10 9.86 -9.16
C THR A 37 -2.13 8.33 -9.30
N ILE A 38 -2.64 7.81 -10.42
CA ILE A 38 -2.64 6.37 -10.69
C ILE A 38 -1.22 5.81 -10.64
N ASN A 39 -0.26 6.51 -11.27
CA ASN A 39 1.13 6.08 -11.25
C ASN A 39 1.74 6.15 -9.84
N GLU A 40 1.39 7.16 -9.05
CA GLU A 40 1.88 7.30 -7.67
C GLU A 40 1.39 6.16 -6.79
N ILE A 41 0.10 5.83 -6.83
CA ILE A 41 -0.45 4.75 -6.00
C ILE A 41 0.09 3.39 -6.45
N PHE A 42 0.29 3.20 -7.75
CA PHE A 42 0.91 1.98 -8.25
C PHE A 42 2.32 1.81 -7.67
N ARG A 43 3.12 2.87 -7.70
CA ARG A 43 4.49 2.84 -7.16
C ARG A 43 4.52 2.64 -5.67
N ALA A 44 3.59 3.28 -4.93
CA ALA A 44 3.51 3.11 -3.49
C ALA A 44 3.18 1.66 -3.12
N ALA A 45 2.22 1.05 -3.80
CA ALA A 45 1.86 -0.35 -3.58
C ALA A 45 3.02 -1.29 -3.93
N HIS A 46 3.71 -1.01 -5.03
CA HIS A 46 4.87 -1.79 -5.44
C HIS A 46 6.00 -1.74 -4.39
N SER A 47 6.29 -0.54 -3.88
CA SER A 47 7.30 -0.34 -2.84
C SER A 47 6.94 -1.09 -1.55
N LEU A 48 5.68 -0.98 -1.12
CA LEU A 48 5.20 -1.71 0.07
C LEU A 48 5.31 -3.22 -0.10
N LYS A 49 4.97 -3.73 -1.27
CA LYS A 49 5.10 -5.16 -1.57
C LYS A 49 6.55 -5.61 -1.41
N GLY A 50 7.48 -4.86 -2.01
CA GLY A 50 8.92 -5.17 -1.91
C GLY A 50 9.43 -5.11 -0.48
N MET A 51 9.04 -4.08 0.27
CA MET A 51 9.43 -3.92 1.67
C MET A 51 8.89 -5.06 2.53
N ALA A 52 7.63 -5.43 2.36
CA ALA A 52 7.03 -6.54 3.09
C ALA A 52 7.71 -7.86 2.77
N GLY A 53 8.06 -8.07 1.51
CA GLY A 53 8.80 -9.26 1.08
C GLY A 53 10.16 -9.36 1.72
N THR A 54 10.90 -8.25 1.76
CA THR A 54 12.22 -8.18 2.40
C THR A 54 12.15 -8.51 3.89
N MET A 55 11.10 -8.06 4.56
CA MET A 55 10.89 -8.30 5.99
C MET A 55 10.28 -9.67 6.29
N GLY A 56 9.85 -10.41 5.27
CA GLY A 56 9.21 -11.71 5.45
C GLY A 56 7.75 -11.62 5.91
N TYR A 57 7.10 -10.48 5.75
CA TYR A 57 5.70 -10.29 6.12
C TYR A 57 4.79 -10.71 4.97
N LYS A 58 4.54 -12.00 4.86
CA LYS A 58 3.85 -12.59 3.71
C LYS A 58 2.44 -12.08 3.51
N ARG A 59 1.69 -11.90 4.60
CA ARG A 59 0.31 -11.42 4.52
C ARG A 59 0.24 -10.00 3.95
N MET A 60 1.10 -9.11 4.45
CA MET A 60 1.20 -7.76 3.94
C MET A 60 1.68 -7.76 2.49
N GLN A 61 2.64 -8.62 2.16
CA GLN A 61 3.15 -8.77 0.80
C GLN A 61 2.02 -9.17 -0.16
N ASN A 62 1.21 -10.16 0.21
CA ASN A 62 0.11 -10.63 -0.63
C ASN A 62 -0.96 -9.56 -0.84
N LEU A 63 -1.33 -8.85 0.24
CA LEU A 63 -2.33 -7.77 0.15
C LEU A 63 -1.84 -6.64 -0.76
N THR A 64 -0.60 -6.21 -0.58
CA THR A 64 -0.03 -5.14 -1.41
C THR A 64 0.18 -5.58 -2.85
N HIS A 65 0.49 -6.86 -3.08
CA HIS A 65 0.57 -7.42 -4.43
C HIS A 65 -0.80 -7.35 -5.13
N ASP A 66 -1.87 -7.71 -4.43
CA ASP A 66 -3.22 -7.65 -4.99
C ASP A 66 -3.60 -6.21 -5.32
N MET A 67 -3.27 -5.25 -4.45
CA MET A 67 -3.50 -3.83 -4.72
C MET A 67 -2.69 -3.36 -5.95
N GLU A 68 -1.44 -3.77 -6.05
CA GLU A 68 -0.60 -3.44 -7.20
C GLU A 68 -1.24 -3.93 -8.50
N ASN A 69 -1.76 -5.17 -8.50
CA ASN A 69 -2.42 -5.73 -9.66
C ASN A 69 -3.65 -4.92 -10.08
N VAL A 70 -4.47 -4.49 -9.12
CA VAL A 70 -5.62 -3.65 -9.39
C VAL A 70 -5.19 -2.31 -9.99
N PHE A 71 -4.20 -1.67 -9.40
CA PHE A 71 -3.69 -0.38 -9.90
C PHE A 71 -3.05 -0.52 -11.28
N SER A 72 -2.42 -1.66 -11.56
CA SER A 72 -1.88 -1.95 -12.89
C SER A 72 -3.00 -1.99 -13.94
N GLU A 73 -4.13 -2.65 -13.61
CA GLU A 73 -5.28 -2.72 -14.50
C GLU A 73 -5.92 -1.33 -14.70
N VAL A 74 -5.98 -0.52 -13.66
CA VAL A 74 -6.45 0.87 -13.75
C VAL A 74 -5.53 1.68 -14.66
N ARG A 75 -4.22 1.55 -14.47
CA ARG A 75 -3.21 2.27 -15.26
C ARG A 75 -3.30 1.92 -16.74
N ASN A 76 -3.56 0.65 -17.03
CA ASN A 76 -3.67 0.16 -18.41
C ASN A 76 -5.04 0.45 -19.05
N GLY A 77 -5.95 1.06 -18.31
CA GLY A 77 -7.27 1.43 -18.83
C GLY A 77 -8.27 0.30 -18.89
N ASN A 78 -7.94 -0.85 -18.29
CA ASN A 78 -8.83 -2.04 -18.32
C ASN A 78 -9.93 -1.95 -17.27
N ILE A 79 -9.73 -1.19 -16.22
CA ILE A 79 -10.69 -0.96 -15.15
C ILE A 79 -10.77 0.53 -14.88
N LYS A 80 -12.00 1.06 -14.73
CA LYS A 80 -12.22 2.43 -14.31
C LYS A 80 -12.48 2.47 -12.81
N VAL A 81 -11.90 3.48 -12.15
CA VAL A 81 -12.14 3.71 -10.72
C VAL A 81 -13.52 4.35 -10.56
N ASP A 82 -14.39 3.67 -9.81
CA ASP A 82 -15.71 4.20 -9.42
C ASP A 82 -15.82 4.21 -7.88
N SER A 83 -16.93 4.71 -7.35
CA SER A 83 -17.12 4.81 -5.90
C SER A 83 -17.09 3.44 -5.21
N ARG A 84 -17.57 2.40 -5.87
CA ARG A 84 -17.53 1.02 -5.38
C ARG A 84 -16.11 0.51 -5.22
N MET A 85 -15.30 0.76 -6.24
CA MET A 85 -13.89 0.36 -6.22
C MET A 85 -13.13 1.13 -5.14
N VAL A 86 -13.42 2.43 -4.96
CA VAL A 86 -12.81 3.24 -3.90
C VAL A 86 -13.09 2.62 -2.53
N ASP A 87 -14.33 2.21 -2.27
CA ASP A 87 -14.68 1.55 -1.01
C ASP A 87 -13.89 0.25 -0.80
N VAL A 88 -13.77 -0.56 -1.84
CA VAL A 88 -12.99 -1.80 -1.78
C VAL A 88 -11.50 -1.50 -1.55
N LEU A 89 -10.98 -0.49 -2.23
CA LEU A 89 -9.57 -0.11 -2.06
C LEU A 89 -9.28 0.37 -0.63
N PHE A 90 -10.19 1.13 -0.02
CA PHE A 90 -10.03 1.53 1.38
C PHE A 90 -10.11 0.34 2.33
N GLN A 91 -10.95 -0.65 2.06
CA GLN A 91 -10.98 -1.87 2.84
C GLN A 91 -9.65 -2.64 2.73
N CYS A 92 -9.09 -2.73 1.53
CA CYS A 92 -7.78 -3.34 1.32
C CYS A 92 -6.67 -2.57 2.06
N LEU A 93 -6.72 -1.24 2.00
CA LEU A 93 -5.76 -0.39 2.69
C LEU A 93 -5.85 -0.56 4.20
N ASP A 94 -7.06 -0.66 4.76
CA ASP A 94 -7.26 -0.94 6.17
C ASP A 94 -6.65 -2.29 6.56
N ALA A 95 -6.82 -3.32 5.72
CA ALA A 95 -6.22 -4.62 5.96
C ALA A 95 -4.68 -4.55 5.94
N VAL A 96 -4.10 -3.81 5.00
CA VAL A 96 -2.65 -3.60 4.94
C VAL A 96 -2.17 -2.86 6.19
N SER A 97 -2.87 -1.81 6.57
CA SER A 97 -2.54 -1.02 7.76
C SER A 97 -2.61 -1.88 9.03
N TYR A 98 -3.60 -2.75 9.13
CA TYR A 98 -3.71 -3.67 10.27
C TYR A 98 -2.53 -4.63 10.33
N THR A 99 -2.16 -5.25 9.21
CA THR A 99 -1.02 -6.17 9.17
C THR A 99 0.30 -5.45 9.45
N HIS A 100 0.44 -4.22 8.98
CA HIS A 100 1.59 -3.36 9.25
C HIS A 100 1.70 -3.05 10.74
N LEU A 101 0.59 -2.69 11.39
CA LEU A 101 0.54 -2.42 12.82
C LEU A 101 0.90 -3.68 13.63
N ARG A 102 0.39 -4.84 13.23
CA ARG A 102 0.73 -6.12 13.87
C ARG A 102 2.21 -6.42 13.77
N ALA A 103 2.82 -6.16 12.61
CA ALA A 103 4.25 -6.35 12.40
C ALA A 103 5.06 -5.46 13.34
N HIS A 104 4.65 -4.20 13.51
CA HIS A 104 5.30 -3.26 14.42
C HIS A 104 5.17 -3.72 15.88
N GLU A 105 3.99 -4.13 16.31
CA GLU A 105 3.77 -4.63 17.66
C GLU A 105 4.64 -5.85 17.95
N THR A 106 4.71 -6.79 17.01
CA THR A 106 5.54 -7.99 17.14
C THR A 106 7.02 -7.61 17.26
N SER A 107 7.46 -6.63 16.49
CA SER A 107 8.85 -6.15 16.53
C SER A 107 9.19 -5.53 17.89
N LEU A 108 8.25 -4.83 18.52
CA LEU A 108 8.45 -4.21 19.83
C LEU A 108 8.62 -5.24 20.96
N HIS A 109 8.13 -6.45 20.77
CA HIS A 109 8.23 -7.53 21.76
C HIS A 109 9.46 -8.41 21.59
N LEU A 110 10.23 -8.16 20.57
CA LEU A 110 11.49 -8.87 20.34
C LEU A 110 12.64 -8.21 21.08
#